data_66c76ae5748bcaf18ab7a3b288623931
#
_entry.id   66c76ae5748bcaf18ab7a3b288623931
#
_cell.length_a   1.000
_cell.length_b   1.000
_cell.length_c   1.000
_cell.angle_alpha   90.00
_cell.angle_beta   90.00
_cell.angle_gamma   90.00
#
_symmetry.space_group_name_H-M   'P 1'
#
loop_
_entity.id
_entity.type
_entity.pdbx_description
1 polymer ?
#
loop_
_entity_poly.entity_id
_entity_poly.type
_entity_poly.pdbx_seq_one_letter_code
_entity_poly.pdbx_strand_id
1 'polypeptide(L)'
;MNIKASLAGRRFHVHQRITLMVNRYEIFADDGRGEPGPLVAFVEQKRMAFKEQVTLYRDQNKGLVLAGFKARKVIDLAGAYDVTAHDGRPIGVFGKVFGKSLLRSTWRLDQPDHPPITVSERSMAMALFRRIWDFLPWIGDLPFPWKYHFDFTIDSTVVAWFEKKTRFRDHYVVVIEDDTLDRRLVLAQAVALDALQSR
;
A
#
# COMPACT_ATOMS: atom_id res chain seq x y z
N MET A 1 1.57 -12.84 -22.45
CA MET A 1 0.95 -13.28 -21.16
C MET A 1 0.19 -12.09 -20.58
N ASN A 2 -1.09 -12.25 -20.30
CA ASN A 2 -1.96 -11.12 -19.93
C ASN A 2 -1.69 -10.72 -18.46
N ILE A 3 -1.13 -9.52 -18.22
CA ILE A 3 -0.84 -8.97 -16.89
C ILE A 3 -2.09 -8.91 -16.02
N LYS A 4 -3.26 -8.61 -16.62
CA LYS A 4 -4.54 -8.60 -15.91
C LYS A 4 -4.93 -9.97 -15.36
N ALA A 5 -4.61 -11.06 -16.06
CA ALA A 5 -4.93 -12.41 -15.60
C ALA A 5 -4.15 -12.82 -14.34
N SER A 6 -2.92 -12.32 -14.17
CA SER A 6 -2.10 -12.65 -12.99
C SER A 6 -2.55 -11.95 -11.71
N LEU A 7 -3.32 -10.86 -11.84
CA LEU A 7 -3.88 -10.08 -10.74
C LEU A 7 -5.40 -10.15 -10.69
N ALA A 8 -6.02 -11.21 -11.27
CA ALA A 8 -7.47 -11.36 -11.36
C ALA A 8 -8.16 -11.61 -10.00
N GLY A 9 -7.39 -12.01 -8.98
CA GLY A 9 -7.91 -12.25 -7.63
C GLY A 9 -8.44 -10.99 -6.95
N ARG A 10 -9.28 -11.20 -5.92
CA ARG A 10 -9.76 -10.13 -5.03
C ARG A 10 -8.95 -10.04 -3.73
N ARG A 11 -8.31 -11.12 -3.30
CA ARG A 11 -7.53 -11.18 -2.06
C ARG A 11 -6.05 -11.44 -2.37
N PHE A 12 -5.19 -10.67 -1.70
CA PHE A 12 -3.74 -10.75 -1.85
C PHE A 12 -3.08 -10.76 -0.47
N HIS A 13 -2.01 -11.54 -0.35
CA HIS A 13 -1.16 -11.62 0.83
C HIS A 13 0.15 -10.90 0.53
N VAL A 14 0.49 -9.92 1.33
CA VAL A 14 1.72 -9.14 1.18
C VAL A 14 2.67 -9.50 2.32
N HIS A 15 3.80 -10.07 2.00
CA HIS A 15 4.85 -10.38 2.95
C HIS A 15 6.00 -9.39 2.79
N GLN A 16 6.28 -8.64 3.84
CA GLN A 16 7.43 -7.76 3.88
C GLN A 16 8.62 -8.49 4.49
N ARG A 17 9.78 -8.35 3.84
CA ARG A 17 11.07 -8.78 4.35
C ARG A 17 11.98 -7.57 4.47
N ILE A 18 12.27 -7.19 5.70
CA ILE A 18 13.16 -6.06 6.01
C ILE A 18 14.58 -6.58 6.10
N THR A 19 15.50 -5.98 5.34
CA THR A 19 16.94 -6.17 5.46
C THR A 19 17.61 -4.83 5.81
N LEU A 20 18.88 -4.84 6.14
CA LEU A 20 19.61 -3.62 6.51
C LEU A 20 19.56 -2.53 5.43
N MET A 21 19.54 -2.90 4.16
CA MET A 21 19.62 -1.95 3.03
C MET A 21 18.39 -1.91 2.13
N VAL A 22 17.54 -2.95 2.17
CA VAL A 22 16.47 -3.16 1.20
C VAL A 22 15.21 -3.66 1.91
N ASN A 23 14.06 -3.07 1.57
CA ASN A 23 12.76 -3.62 1.89
C ASN A 23 12.25 -4.41 0.68
N ARG A 24 11.79 -5.62 0.89
CA ARG A 24 11.19 -6.48 -0.13
C ARG A 24 9.75 -6.78 0.24
N TYR A 25 8.87 -6.70 -0.77
CA TYR A 25 7.47 -7.10 -0.64
C TYR A 25 7.18 -8.20 -1.65
N GLU A 26 6.78 -9.34 -1.14
CA GLU A 26 6.31 -10.47 -1.93
C GLU A 26 4.79 -10.48 -1.85
N ILE A 27 4.10 -10.38 -3.00
CA ILE A 27 2.65 -10.31 -3.08
C ILE A 27 2.16 -11.60 -3.72
N PHE A 28 1.37 -12.35 -2.96
CA PHE A 28 0.81 -13.63 -3.37
C PHE A 28 -0.70 -13.45 -3.60
N ALA A 29 -1.25 -14.13 -4.61
CA ALA A 29 -2.69 -14.30 -4.71
C ALA A 29 -3.16 -15.26 -3.61
N ASP A 30 -4.41 -15.11 -3.19
CA ASP A 30 -5.06 -16.07 -2.28
C ASP A 30 -5.27 -17.42 -2.99
N ASP A 31 -5.09 -18.52 -2.26
CA ASP A 31 -5.28 -19.88 -2.75
C ASP A 31 -6.76 -20.35 -2.77
N GLY A 32 -7.69 -19.45 -2.39
CA GLY A 32 -9.11 -19.73 -2.24
C GLY A 32 -9.49 -20.28 -0.84
N ARG A 33 -8.50 -20.48 0.04
CA ARG A 33 -8.70 -20.94 1.42
C ARG A 33 -8.31 -19.89 2.46
N GLY A 34 -7.88 -18.72 2.00
CA GLY A 34 -7.41 -17.63 2.85
C GLY A 34 -5.91 -17.65 3.14
N GLU A 35 -5.15 -18.50 2.43
CA GLU A 35 -3.71 -18.64 2.58
C GLU A 35 -2.95 -18.13 1.34
N PRO A 36 -1.65 -17.78 1.47
CA PRO A 36 -0.84 -17.35 0.35
C PRO A 36 -0.69 -18.45 -0.70
N GLY A 37 -1.10 -18.17 -1.93
CA GLY A 37 -0.97 -19.02 -3.11
C GLY A 37 0.24 -18.62 -3.98
N PRO A 38 0.08 -18.50 -5.31
CA PRO A 38 1.19 -18.16 -6.20
C PRO A 38 1.65 -16.71 -6.04
N LEU A 39 2.97 -16.47 -6.19
CA LEU A 39 3.55 -15.13 -6.27
C LEU A 39 3.03 -14.40 -7.52
N VAL A 40 2.46 -13.22 -7.33
CA VAL A 40 1.84 -12.42 -8.41
C VAL A 40 2.50 -11.06 -8.60
N ALA A 41 3.18 -10.53 -7.58
CA ALA A 41 3.99 -9.32 -7.71
C ALA A 41 5.13 -9.31 -6.69
N PHE A 42 6.18 -8.58 -7.02
CA PHE A 42 7.38 -8.40 -6.22
C PHE A 42 7.82 -6.94 -6.24
N VAL A 43 8.17 -6.40 -5.09
CA VAL A 43 8.73 -5.06 -4.95
C VAL A 43 10.04 -5.16 -4.19
N GLU A 44 11.06 -4.51 -4.71
CA GLU A 44 12.32 -4.31 -4.00
C GLU A 44 12.65 -2.83 -3.97
N GLN A 45 12.93 -2.34 -2.77
CA GLN A 45 13.12 -0.94 -2.52
C GLN A 45 14.34 -0.69 -1.64
N LYS A 46 15.24 0.17 -2.07
CA LYS A 46 16.32 0.69 -1.22
C LYS A 46 15.73 1.56 -0.12
N ARG A 47 16.07 1.29 1.15
CA ARG A 47 15.49 2.00 2.31
C ARG A 47 15.62 3.52 2.25
N MET A 48 16.67 4.03 1.62
CA MET A 48 16.95 5.47 1.48
C MET A 48 16.26 6.12 0.25
N ALA A 49 15.71 5.34 -0.68
CA ALA A 49 15.24 5.82 -1.99
C ALA A 49 13.70 5.78 -2.15
N PHE A 50 12.94 5.61 -1.08
CA PHE A 50 11.46 5.54 -1.16
C PHE A 50 10.81 6.81 -1.73
N LYS A 51 11.48 7.93 -1.61
CA LYS A 51 10.93 9.22 -2.08
C LYS A 51 10.97 9.38 -3.60
N GLU A 52 11.70 8.53 -4.34
CA GLU A 52 11.93 8.77 -5.76
C GLU A 52 11.07 7.90 -6.66
N GLN A 53 11.20 6.59 -6.57
CA GLN A 53 10.46 5.67 -7.45
C GLN A 53 10.42 4.26 -6.85
N VAL A 54 9.27 3.60 -6.94
CA VAL A 54 9.08 2.19 -6.58
C VAL A 54 8.49 1.45 -7.76
N THR A 55 9.03 0.27 -8.07
CA THR A 55 8.59 -0.56 -9.20
C THR A 55 8.02 -1.88 -8.67
N LEU A 56 6.84 -2.22 -9.16
CA LEU A 56 6.21 -3.51 -8.98
C LEU A 56 6.58 -4.40 -10.16
N TYR A 57 7.24 -5.51 -9.88
CA TYR A 57 7.61 -6.53 -10.85
C TYR A 57 6.67 -7.72 -10.74
N ARG A 58 6.62 -8.55 -11.76
CA ARG A 58 5.88 -9.81 -11.77
C ARG A 58 6.45 -10.84 -10.79
N ASP A 59 7.76 -10.88 -10.70
CA ASP A 59 8.53 -11.84 -9.91
C ASP A 59 9.89 -11.27 -9.47
N GLN A 60 10.63 -12.06 -8.72
CA GLN A 60 11.93 -11.68 -8.17
C GLN A 60 13.02 -11.49 -9.23
N ASN A 61 12.86 -12.03 -10.44
CA ASN A 61 13.82 -11.86 -11.55
C ASN A 61 13.75 -10.45 -12.17
N LYS A 62 12.67 -9.68 -11.84
CA LYS A 62 12.46 -8.29 -12.29
C LYS A 62 12.41 -8.12 -13.83
N GLY A 63 12.14 -9.22 -14.55
CA GLY A 63 12.09 -9.21 -16.02
C GLY A 63 10.85 -8.54 -16.59
N LEU A 64 9.76 -8.48 -15.84
CA LEU A 64 8.50 -7.88 -16.26
C LEU A 64 8.00 -6.88 -15.23
N VAL A 65 7.88 -5.61 -15.64
CA VAL A 65 7.27 -4.54 -14.85
C VAL A 65 5.74 -4.65 -14.95
N LEU A 66 5.05 -4.58 -13.81
CA LEU A 66 3.59 -4.51 -13.74
C LEU A 66 3.11 -3.05 -13.65
N ALA A 67 3.75 -2.29 -12.79
CA ALA A 67 3.48 -0.87 -12.54
C ALA A 67 4.67 -0.22 -11.82
N GLY A 68 4.68 1.09 -11.78
CA GLY A 68 5.59 1.87 -10.96
C GLY A 68 4.87 3.06 -10.34
N PHE A 69 5.35 3.55 -9.20
CA PHE A 69 4.88 4.81 -8.65
C PHE A 69 6.06 5.72 -8.30
N LYS A 70 5.84 7.03 -8.47
CA LYS A 70 6.86 8.06 -8.28
C LYS A 70 6.28 9.25 -7.54
N ALA A 71 7.04 9.79 -6.58
CA ALA A 71 6.65 11.00 -5.87
C ALA A 71 6.58 12.21 -6.83
N ARG A 72 5.51 12.98 -6.71
CA ARG A 72 5.39 14.29 -7.40
C ARG A 72 6.34 15.31 -6.79
N LYS A 73 7.08 16.01 -7.63
CA LYS A 73 7.93 17.15 -7.24
C LYS A 73 7.14 18.47 -7.23
N VAL A 74 5.92 18.49 -6.74
CA VAL A 74 5.10 19.71 -6.70
C VAL A 74 5.03 20.23 -5.27
N ILE A 75 5.35 21.51 -5.11
CA ILE A 75 5.46 22.19 -3.81
C ILE A 75 4.14 22.14 -3.00
N ASP A 76 2.99 22.13 -3.67
CA ASP A 76 1.67 22.19 -3.02
C ASP A 76 1.01 20.82 -2.73
N LEU A 77 1.59 19.72 -3.21
CA LEU A 77 1.07 18.35 -3.02
C LEU A 77 2.15 17.43 -2.44
N ALA A 78 2.83 17.88 -1.38
CA ALA A 78 3.81 17.08 -0.68
C ALA A 78 3.19 15.73 -0.26
N GLY A 79 3.72 14.62 -0.81
CA GLY A 79 3.27 13.27 -0.50
C GLY A 79 2.27 12.65 -1.48
N ALA A 80 2.10 13.21 -2.69
CA ALA A 80 1.37 12.55 -3.78
C ALA A 80 2.31 11.72 -4.68
N TYR A 81 1.79 10.60 -5.20
CA TYR A 81 2.51 9.65 -6.05
C TYR A 81 1.72 9.36 -7.31
N ASP A 82 2.36 9.56 -8.46
CA ASP A 82 1.83 9.13 -9.76
C ASP A 82 2.11 7.65 -9.96
N VAL A 83 1.09 6.90 -10.36
CA VAL A 83 1.19 5.47 -10.65
C VAL A 83 1.02 5.23 -12.15
N THR A 84 1.98 4.54 -12.74
CA THR A 84 2.00 4.21 -14.17
C THR A 84 2.04 2.70 -14.39
N ALA A 85 1.42 2.23 -15.45
CA ALA A 85 1.55 0.87 -15.95
C ALA A 85 2.94 0.65 -16.57
N HIS A 86 3.25 -0.61 -16.93
CA HIS A 86 4.51 -1.02 -17.58
C HIS A 86 4.80 -0.28 -18.89
N ASP A 87 3.77 0.18 -19.59
CA ASP A 87 3.84 0.93 -20.85
C ASP A 87 3.92 2.46 -20.64
N GLY A 88 4.06 2.92 -19.38
CA GLY A 88 4.11 4.33 -19.00
C GLY A 88 2.75 5.01 -18.91
N ARG A 89 1.64 4.35 -19.25
CA ARG A 89 0.29 4.90 -19.18
C ARG A 89 -0.10 5.15 -17.72
N PRO A 90 -0.63 6.34 -17.37
CA PRO A 90 -1.09 6.62 -16.01
C PRO A 90 -2.28 5.71 -15.66
N ILE A 91 -2.25 5.10 -14.49
CA ILE A 91 -3.33 4.26 -13.95
C ILE A 91 -3.96 4.87 -12.69
N GLY A 92 -3.34 5.88 -12.12
CA GLY A 92 -3.90 6.63 -11.01
C GLY A 92 -2.88 7.43 -10.23
N VAL A 93 -3.37 8.03 -9.16
CA VAL A 93 -2.58 8.84 -8.23
C VAL A 93 -3.02 8.50 -6.80
N PHE A 94 -2.11 8.44 -5.86
CA PHE A 94 -2.47 8.45 -4.45
C PHE A 94 -1.65 9.47 -3.67
N GLY A 95 -2.21 10.01 -2.61
CA GLY A 95 -1.53 11.01 -1.80
C GLY A 95 -2.13 11.21 -0.42
N LYS A 96 -1.34 11.74 0.50
CA LYS A 96 -1.76 12.02 1.87
C LYS A 96 -2.59 13.30 1.93
N VAL A 97 -3.73 13.28 2.63
CA VAL A 97 -4.58 14.43 2.85
C VAL A 97 -4.20 15.09 4.18
N PHE A 98 -3.38 16.15 4.14
CA PHE A 98 -2.78 16.74 5.34
C PHE A 98 -3.81 17.31 6.34
N GLY A 99 -4.83 18.04 5.90
CA GLY A 99 -5.82 18.64 6.79
C GLY A 99 -6.62 17.62 7.60
N LYS A 100 -7.03 16.51 6.99
CA LYS A 100 -7.76 15.40 7.62
C LYS A 100 -6.84 14.44 8.38
N SER A 101 -5.54 14.45 8.10
CA SER A 101 -4.55 13.55 8.72
C SER A 101 -4.07 13.98 10.09
N LEU A 102 -4.57 15.10 10.65
CA LEU A 102 -4.18 15.56 11.99
C LEU A 102 -4.63 14.62 13.11
N LEU A 103 -5.78 13.96 12.95
CA LEU A 103 -6.32 13.01 13.94
C LEU A 103 -6.20 11.56 13.46
N ARG A 104 -6.26 11.33 12.15
CA ARG A 104 -6.32 10.00 11.53
C ARG A 104 -5.55 10.02 10.21
N SER A 105 -4.70 9.03 9.97
CA SER A 105 -3.98 8.92 8.70
C SER A 105 -4.98 8.75 7.56
N THR A 106 -5.11 9.79 6.73
CA THR A 106 -6.08 9.84 5.64
C THR A 106 -5.33 10.07 4.33
N TRP A 107 -5.67 9.26 3.33
CA TRP A 107 -5.12 9.31 1.98
C TRP A 107 -6.25 9.40 0.98
N ARG A 108 -5.94 9.89 -0.20
CA ARG A 108 -6.81 9.89 -1.36
C ARG A 108 -6.18 9.01 -2.44
N LEU A 109 -7.02 8.22 -3.11
CA LEU A 109 -6.68 7.44 -4.28
C LEU A 109 -7.59 7.89 -5.41
N ASP A 110 -7.02 8.29 -6.52
CA ASP A 110 -7.74 8.70 -7.74
C ASP A 110 -7.35 7.75 -8.87
N GLN A 111 -8.33 7.08 -9.45
CA GLN A 111 -8.22 6.29 -10.68
C GLN A 111 -8.98 7.01 -11.79
N PRO A 112 -8.48 7.07 -13.05
CA PRO A 112 -9.23 7.62 -14.17
C PRO A 112 -10.60 6.95 -14.31
N ASP A 113 -11.61 7.74 -14.64
CA ASP A 113 -13.01 7.31 -14.85
C ASP A 113 -13.66 6.61 -13.64
N HIS A 114 -13.13 6.89 -12.43
CA HIS A 114 -13.63 6.32 -11.19
C HIS A 114 -13.85 7.41 -10.13
N PRO A 115 -14.88 7.32 -9.27
CA PRO A 115 -15.05 8.25 -8.16
C PRO A 115 -13.83 8.26 -7.24
N PRO A 116 -13.51 9.41 -6.63
CA PRO A 116 -12.37 9.51 -5.73
C PRO A 116 -12.54 8.62 -4.49
N ILE A 117 -11.49 7.91 -4.13
CA ILE A 117 -11.49 6.96 -3.02
C ILE A 117 -10.78 7.60 -1.84
N THR A 118 -11.43 7.59 -0.67
CA THR A 118 -10.82 7.97 0.60
C THR A 118 -10.23 6.72 1.27
N VAL A 119 -8.95 6.77 1.60
CA VAL A 119 -8.26 5.68 2.31
C VAL A 119 -7.92 6.15 3.71
N SER A 120 -8.46 5.49 4.71
CA SER A 120 -8.31 5.92 6.09
C SER A 120 -8.24 4.75 7.06
N GLU A 121 -7.51 4.94 8.15
CA GLU A 121 -7.43 3.96 9.22
C GLU A 121 -8.81 3.73 9.86
N ARG A 122 -9.25 2.47 9.98
CA ARG A 122 -10.58 2.12 10.51
C ARG A 122 -10.77 2.57 11.95
N SER A 123 -9.75 2.42 12.80
CA SER A 123 -9.83 2.75 14.23
C SER A 123 -9.16 4.09 14.54
N MET A 124 -9.97 5.07 14.93
CA MET A 124 -9.48 6.37 15.40
C MET A 124 -8.70 6.26 16.72
N ALA A 125 -9.11 5.36 17.62
CA ALA A 125 -8.40 5.10 18.87
C ALA A 125 -6.99 4.56 18.60
N MET A 126 -6.82 3.65 17.64
CA MET A 126 -5.52 3.09 17.28
C MET A 126 -4.60 4.14 16.63
N ALA A 127 -5.16 5.03 15.80
CA ALA A 127 -4.42 6.16 15.24
C ALA A 127 -3.90 7.13 16.32
N LEU A 128 -4.73 7.39 17.34
CA LEU A 128 -4.36 8.23 18.48
C LEU A 128 -3.31 7.55 19.36
N PHE A 129 -3.47 6.25 19.67
CA PHE A 129 -2.49 5.47 20.43
C PHE A 129 -1.12 5.44 19.78
N ARG A 130 -1.06 5.28 18.44
CA ARG A 130 0.19 5.32 17.70
C ARG A 130 0.90 6.66 17.85
N ARG A 131 0.17 7.78 17.78
CA ARG A 131 0.77 9.10 18.01
C ARG A 131 1.32 9.28 19.41
N ILE A 132 0.58 8.82 20.42
CA ILE A 132 1.07 8.86 21.81
C ILE A 132 2.33 8.00 21.94
N TRP A 133 2.40 6.84 21.27
CA TRP A 133 3.56 5.97 21.24
C TRP A 133 4.80 6.65 20.65
N ASP A 134 4.63 7.36 19.53
CA ASP A 134 5.72 8.10 18.86
C ASP A 134 6.29 9.24 19.72
N PHE A 135 5.51 9.75 20.67
CA PHE A 135 5.93 10.80 21.62
C PHE A 135 6.51 10.26 22.93
N LEU A 136 6.44 8.95 23.19
CA LEU A 136 6.98 8.39 24.41
C LEU A 136 8.51 8.27 24.32
N PRO A 137 9.29 8.98 25.19
CA PRO A 137 10.71 8.81 25.26
C PRO A 137 11.04 7.35 25.61
N TRP A 138 12.04 6.76 24.95
CA TRP A 138 12.54 5.40 25.11
C TRP A 138 11.72 4.29 24.40
N ILE A 139 10.50 4.54 24.01
CA ILE A 139 9.60 3.55 23.37
C ILE A 139 9.27 3.97 21.94
N GLY A 140 9.30 5.27 21.61
CA GLY A 140 8.95 5.82 20.31
C GLY A 140 9.81 5.31 19.15
N ASP A 141 11.05 4.88 19.42
CA ASP A 141 11.94 4.27 18.41
C ASP A 141 11.64 2.80 18.12
N LEU A 142 10.78 2.16 18.93
CA LEU A 142 10.36 0.78 18.69
C LEU A 142 9.17 0.74 17.72
N PRO A 143 9.13 -0.24 16.81
CA PRO A 143 7.99 -0.40 15.89
C PRO A 143 6.69 -0.55 16.67
N PHE A 144 5.66 0.20 16.27
CA PHE A 144 4.35 0.14 16.88
C PHE A 144 3.77 -1.29 16.80
N PRO A 145 3.50 -1.98 17.93
CA PRO A 145 3.28 -3.43 17.94
C PRO A 145 1.85 -3.85 17.58
N TRP A 146 0.93 -2.92 17.31
CA TRP A 146 -0.48 -3.25 17.07
C TRP A 146 -0.81 -3.39 15.60
N LYS A 147 -1.88 -4.16 15.34
CA LYS A 147 -2.48 -4.33 14.02
C LYS A 147 -3.13 -3.02 13.58
N TYR A 148 -2.96 -2.63 12.33
CA TYR A 148 -3.68 -1.53 11.73
C TYR A 148 -4.48 -1.99 10.52
N HIS A 149 -5.56 -1.28 10.26
CA HIS A 149 -6.52 -1.60 9.22
C HIS A 149 -6.90 -0.30 8.49
N PHE A 150 -6.77 -0.30 7.18
CA PHE A 150 -7.20 0.80 6.33
C PHE A 150 -8.37 0.37 5.47
N ASP A 151 -9.40 1.20 5.45
CA ASP A 151 -10.52 1.07 4.53
C ASP A 151 -10.37 2.04 3.37
N PHE A 152 -10.66 1.57 2.18
CA PHE A 152 -10.80 2.31 0.94
C PHE A 152 -12.29 2.51 0.70
N THR A 153 -12.77 3.74 0.72
CA THR A 153 -14.21 4.04 0.70
C THR A 153 -14.58 5.02 -0.41
N ILE A 154 -15.73 4.76 -1.04
CA ILE A 154 -16.45 5.68 -1.91
C ILE A 154 -17.79 5.93 -1.25
N ASP A 155 -18.12 7.19 -0.96
CA ASP A 155 -19.40 7.57 -0.33
C ASP A 155 -19.79 6.66 0.85
N SER A 156 -18.81 6.36 1.73
CA SER A 156 -18.96 5.48 2.90
C SER A 156 -19.04 3.96 2.60
N THR A 157 -19.08 3.54 1.34
CA THR A 157 -19.04 2.12 0.95
C THR A 157 -17.58 1.66 0.89
N VAL A 158 -17.26 0.56 1.57
CA VAL A 158 -15.92 -0.04 1.51
C VAL A 158 -15.75 -0.78 0.18
N VAL A 159 -14.80 -0.35 -0.64
CA VAL A 159 -14.48 -0.93 -1.97
C VAL A 159 -13.19 -1.75 -1.96
N ALA A 160 -12.34 -1.53 -0.97
CA ALA A 160 -11.16 -2.35 -0.68
C ALA A 160 -10.73 -2.14 0.78
N TRP A 161 -9.88 -3.04 1.29
CA TRP A 161 -9.28 -2.85 2.60
C TRP A 161 -7.89 -3.50 2.69
N PHE A 162 -7.10 -3.00 3.62
CA PHE A 162 -5.74 -3.43 3.89
C PHE A 162 -5.55 -3.63 5.39
N GLU A 163 -5.11 -4.81 5.81
CA GLU A 163 -4.97 -5.18 7.22
C GLU A 163 -3.65 -5.87 7.52
N LYS A 164 -2.98 -5.46 8.59
CA LYS A 164 -1.83 -6.18 9.16
C LYS A 164 -2.33 -7.37 9.98
N LYS A 165 -1.96 -8.60 9.59
CA LYS A 165 -2.45 -9.84 10.23
C LYS A 165 -1.70 -10.23 11.49
N THR A 166 -0.41 -9.97 11.56
CA THR A 166 0.45 -10.46 12.65
C THR A 166 1.18 -9.33 13.36
N ARG A 167 1.51 -9.53 14.66
CA ARG A 167 2.30 -8.58 15.47
C ARG A 167 3.79 -8.56 15.11
N PHE A 168 4.36 -9.73 14.79
CA PHE A 168 5.82 -9.91 14.68
C PHE A 168 6.31 -10.28 13.29
N ARG A 169 5.41 -10.64 12.37
CA ARG A 169 5.73 -10.87 10.97
C ARG A 169 4.98 -9.86 10.14
N ASP A 170 5.67 -9.22 9.24
CA ASP A 170 5.08 -8.23 8.34
C ASP A 170 4.29 -8.95 7.25
N HIS A 171 3.13 -9.45 7.65
CA HIS A 171 2.13 -10.08 6.81
C HIS A 171 0.87 -9.23 6.80
N TYR A 172 0.49 -8.82 5.62
CA TYR A 172 -0.68 -7.98 5.34
C TYR A 172 -1.61 -8.71 4.40
N VAL A 173 -2.91 -8.42 4.53
CA VAL A 173 -3.92 -8.85 3.57
C VAL A 173 -4.55 -7.63 2.93
N VAL A 174 -4.64 -7.64 1.62
CA VAL A 174 -5.35 -6.65 0.80
C VAL A 174 -6.53 -7.35 0.17
N VAL A 175 -7.73 -6.80 0.34
CA VAL A 175 -8.94 -7.30 -0.33
C VAL A 175 -9.53 -6.17 -1.16
N ILE A 176 -9.91 -6.47 -2.40
CA ILE A 176 -10.48 -5.55 -3.36
C ILE A 176 -11.86 -6.08 -3.72
N GLU A 177 -12.90 -5.40 -3.23
CA GLU A 177 -14.30 -5.80 -3.43
C GLU A 177 -14.84 -5.29 -4.78
N ASP A 178 -14.38 -4.12 -5.21
CA ASP A 178 -14.79 -3.52 -6.47
C ASP A 178 -13.90 -4.02 -7.63
N ASP A 179 -14.52 -4.73 -8.58
CA ASP A 179 -13.82 -5.30 -9.74
C ASP A 179 -13.35 -4.26 -10.76
N THR A 180 -13.84 -3.02 -10.69
CA THR A 180 -13.46 -1.91 -11.58
C THR A 180 -12.14 -1.25 -11.14
N LEU A 181 -11.69 -1.50 -9.90
CA LEU A 181 -10.42 -0.98 -9.40
C LEU A 181 -9.22 -1.70 -10.02
N ASP A 182 -8.25 -0.92 -10.46
CA ASP A 182 -6.96 -1.47 -10.92
C ASP A 182 -6.18 -2.03 -9.73
N ARG A 183 -6.02 -3.36 -9.72
CA ARG A 183 -5.33 -4.08 -8.63
C ARG A 183 -3.91 -3.55 -8.41
N ARG A 184 -3.22 -3.13 -9.47
CA ARG A 184 -1.85 -2.59 -9.38
C ARG A 184 -1.82 -1.28 -8.62
N LEU A 185 -2.83 -0.43 -8.80
CA LEU A 185 -2.96 0.84 -8.10
C LEU A 185 -3.20 0.64 -6.60
N VAL A 186 -4.12 -0.25 -6.23
CA VAL A 186 -4.41 -0.58 -4.82
C VAL A 186 -3.21 -1.23 -4.14
N LEU A 187 -2.55 -2.19 -4.80
CA LEU A 187 -1.35 -2.85 -4.28
C LEU A 187 -0.17 -1.88 -4.14
N ALA A 188 0.01 -0.96 -5.08
CA ALA A 188 1.03 0.09 -4.99
C ALA A 188 0.80 0.98 -3.77
N GLN A 189 -0.45 1.39 -3.51
CA GLN A 189 -0.79 2.17 -2.32
C GLN A 189 -0.63 1.36 -1.04
N ALA A 190 -0.98 0.08 -1.00
CA ALA A 190 -0.78 -0.78 0.17
C ALA A 190 0.70 -0.88 0.56
N VAL A 191 1.60 -1.09 -0.42
CA VAL A 191 3.06 -1.07 -0.21
C VAL A 191 3.53 0.31 0.30
N ALA A 192 2.99 1.40 -0.27
CA ALA A 192 3.34 2.75 0.16
C ALA A 192 2.86 3.05 1.59
N LEU A 193 1.65 2.61 1.97
CA LEU A 193 1.12 2.77 3.32
C LEU A 193 2.03 2.10 4.35
N ASP A 194 2.45 0.87 4.11
CA ASP A 194 3.35 0.16 5.00
C ASP A 194 4.72 0.85 5.11
N ALA A 195 5.34 1.13 3.98
CA ALA A 195 6.68 1.73 3.95
C ALA A 195 6.74 3.15 4.54
N LEU A 196 5.64 3.90 4.55
CA LEU A 196 5.56 5.24 5.13
C LEU A 196 5.13 5.24 6.60
N GLN A 197 4.54 4.15 7.09
CA GLN A 197 4.13 4.00 8.49
C GLN A 197 5.19 3.35 9.38
N SER A 198 6.14 2.64 8.76
CA SER A 198 7.26 2.00 9.46
C SER A 198 8.46 2.94 9.71
N ARG A 199 8.24 4.27 9.62
CA ARG A 199 9.25 5.31 9.87
C ARG A 199 8.92 6.10 11.12
#